data_e9bdf96f1a012d0f786e61a9e03d32e4
#
_entry.id   e9bdf96f1a012d0f786e61a9e03d32e4
#
_cell.length_a   1.000
_cell.length_b   1.000
_cell.length_c   1.000
_cell.angle_alpha   90.00
_cell.angle_beta   90.00
_cell.angle_gamma   90.00
#
_symmetry.space_group_name_H-M   'P 1'
#
loop_
_entity.id
_entity.type
_entity.pdbx_description
1 polymer ?
#
loop_
_entity_poly.entity_id
_entity_poly.type
_entity_poly.pdbx_seq_one_letter_code
_entity_poly.pdbx_strand_id
1 'polypeptide(L)'
;LPPVMNDELKFYPAKYKNTYRYWMENIKDWCISRQLWWGHRIPAYFLPEGGYVVAATEEEALKLAKEKTGNPALTMEDLRQDEDCLDTWFSSWLWPISLFDGINNPGNEEISYYYPTSDLVTGPDIIFFWVARMIMAGYEYEGKMPFKNVYFTGIVRDKLGRKMSKSLGNSPDPLELIEKFGADGVRMGMMLAAPAGNDILFDDALCEQGRNFCNKIWNAYRLVSGWTIDDSQPVPEAARLASCWFESKQNEVAAEVADLFSKYRLSEALMAVYKLFWDEFSSWYLEMIKPAYGQGIHSSIHSAAISYFDNLLHLLHPFMPFITEELWQQMYEREEGESLMVCPLTINTYVDADTIRQFEVVKEVISNIRSIRLQKNIAQKEPLTLQVVGENPVAEFSAVILKMCNLTAIDVVDAKTEGAASFMVGTTEYAVPLGNMIDVEAEIARMEAELKHKEGFLQGVMKKLSNEKFVNNAPAAVLELERKKQADAESIINSLKESIAALKK
;
A
#
# COMPACT_ATOMS: atom_id res chain seq x y z
N LEU A 1 30.38 12.42 9.89
CA LEU A 1 29.25 12.48 10.81
C LEU A 1 28.30 13.65 10.54
N PRO A 2 28.77 14.92 10.33
CA PRO A 2 27.89 16.08 10.18
C PRO A 2 26.83 15.97 9.08
N PRO A 3 27.10 15.54 7.85
CA PRO A 3 26.11 15.53 6.78
C PRO A 3 24.84 14.75 7.08
N VAL A 4 24.96 13.62 7.78
CA VAL A 4 23.81 12.83 8.21
C VAL A 4 23.09 13.48 9.38
N MET A 5 23.83 14.06 10.31
CA MET A 5 23.21 14.68 11.51
C MET A 5 22.47 15.98 11.18
N ASN A 6 22.95 16.73 10.17
CA ASN A 6 22.37 17.99 9.70
C ASN A 6 21.31 17.81 8.58
N ASP A 7 20.97 16.56 8.23
CA ASP A 7 20.02 16.24 7.14
C ASP A 7 20.44 16.75 5.75
N GLU A 8 21.71 16.97 5.51
CA GLU A 8 22.26 17.14 4.16
C GLU A 8 22.17 15.83 3.39
N LEU A 9 22.46 14.71 4.07
CA LEU A 9 22.21 13.34 3.65
C LEU A 9 21.15 12.76 4.57
N LYS A 10 19.99 12.43 4.02
CA LYS A 10 18.79 12.05 4.80
C LYS A 10 18.64 10.55 4.96
N PHE A 11 18.25 10.12 6.16
CA PHE A 11 17.92 8.74 6.47
C PHE A 11 16.41 8.55 6.63
N TYR A 12 15.87 7.55 5.95
CA TYR A 12 14.47 7.13 6.04
C TYR A 12 14.35 5.67 6.50
N PRO A 13 13.77 5.40 7.70
CA PRO A 13 13.31 6.40 8.69
C PRO A 13 14.48 7.04 9.47
N ALA A 14 14.24 8.24 9.96
CA ALA A 14 15.24 9.06 10.67
C ALA A 14 15.80 8.41 11.95
N LYS A 15 15.10 7.42 12.54
CA LYS A 15 15.55 6.70 13.75
C LYS A 15 16.97 6.11 13.61
N TYR A 16 17.37 5.72 12.38
CA TYR A 16 18.69 5.15 12.11
C TYR A 16 19.85 6.16 12.15
N LYS A 17 19.57 7.46 12.23
CA LYS A 17 20.60 8.49 12.52
C LYS A 17 21.32 8.22 13.85
N ASN A 18 20.59 7.72 14.86
CA ASN A 18 21.18 7.39 16.16
C ASN A 18 22.14 6.20 16.07
N THR A 19 21.77 5.16 15.31
CA THR A 19 22.64 4.01 15.07
C THR A 19 23.90 4.44 14.30
N TYR A 20 23.74 5.25 13.27
CA TYR A 20 24.87 5.81 12.51
C TYR A 20 25.80 6.63 13.40
N ARG A 21 25.25 7.54 14.20
CA ARG A 21 26.01 8.35 15.16
C ARG A 21 26.84 7.48 16.10
N TYR A 22 26.22 6.48 16.73
CA TYR A 22 26.89 5.59 17.66
C TYR A 22 28.11 4.90 17.03
N TRP A 23 27.97 4.40 15.80
CA TRP A 23 29.08 3.76 15.11
C TRP A 23 30.18 4.74 14.72
N MET A 24 29.84 5.94 14.28
CA MET A 24 30.83 6.95 13.86
C MET A 24 31.58 7.56 15.05
N GLU A 25 30.95 7.68 16.21
CA GLU A 25 31.59 8.16 17.44
C GLU A 25 32.47 7.08 18.08
N ASN A 26 32.24 5.81 17.80
CA ASN A 26 32.97 4.66 18.37
C ASN A 26 33.71 3.88 17.28
N ILE A 27 34.15 4.53 16.22
CA ILE A 27 34.88 3.90 15.13
C ILE A 27 36.18 3.28 15.63
N LYS A 28 36.53 2.09 15.12
CA LYS A 28 37.75 1.36 15.44
C LYS A 28 38.51 1.03 14.17
N ASP A 29 39.79 0.65 14.34
CA ASP A 29 40.61 0.16 13.24
C ASP A 29 39.93 -1.01 12.54
N TRP A 30 40.09 -1.05 11.24
CA TRP A 30 39.52 -2.09 10.41
C TRP A 30 40.62 -2.87 9.69
N CYS A 31 40.80 -4.14 10.08
CA CYS A 31 41.62 -5.05 9.33
C CYS A 31 40.93 -5.42 8.03
N ILE A 32 41.53 -5.03 6.90
CA ILE A 32 40.97 -5.21 5.55
C ILE A 32 41.43 -6.50 4.87
N SER A 33 42.34 -7.26 5.49
CA SER A 33 42.86 -8.51 4.95
C SER A 33 41.91 -9.69 5.25
N ARG A 34 41.70 -10.54 4.26
CA ARG A 34 40.91 -11.78 4.36
C ARG A 34 41.63 -12.94 3.70
N GLN A 35 41.70 -14.08 4.39
CA GLN A 35 42.29 -15.33 3.91
C GLN A 35 41.25 -16.08 3.06
N LEU A 36 41.04 -15.61 1.83
CA LEU A 36 40.11 -16.20 0.88
C LEU A 36 40.83 -16.73 -0.35
N TRP A 37 40.30 -17.80 -0.94
CA TRP A 37 40.81 -18.36 -2.18
C TRP A 37 40.50 -17.49 -3.38
N TRP A 38 39.45 -16.68 -3.34
CA TRP A 38 39.07 -15.79 -4.39
C TRP A 38 38.63 -14.42 -3.82
N GLY A 39 39.05 -13.36 -4.48
CA GLY A 39 38.75 -11.97 -4.14
C GLY A 39 39.72 -11.01 -4.81
N HIS A 40 39.66 -9.76 -4.40
CA HIS A 40 40.62 -8.74 -4.85
C HIS A 40 41.91 -8.89 -4.05
N ARG A 41 42.97 -9.42 -4.67
CA ARG A 41 44.26 -9.58 -4.01
C ARG A 41 44.81 -8.22 -3.55
N ILE A 42 45.33 -8.17 -2.33
CA ILE A 42 45.90 -6.93 -1.77
C ILE A 42 47.11 -6.48 -2.59
N PRO A 43 47.11 -5.24 -3.13
CA PRO A 43 48.17 -4.73 -4.01
C PRO A 43 49.34 -4.18 -3.20
N ALA A 44 49.74 -4.84 -2.13
CA ALA A 44 50.86 -4.50 -1.28
C ALA A 44 52.03 -5.46 -1.52
N TYR A 45 53.21 -4.90 -1.72
CA TYR A 45 54.46 -5.64 -1.98
C TYR A 45 55.41 -5.39 -0.83
N PHE A 46 55.74 -6.44 -0.08
CA PHE A 46 56.65 -6.36 1.04
C PHE A 46 58.10 -6.28 0.57
N LEU A 47 58.86 -5.43 1.24
CA LEU A 47 60.26 -5.16 0.95
C LEU A 47 61.18 -6.07 1.77
N PRO A 48 62.37 -6.45 1.29
CA PRO A 48 63.33 -7.36 2.00
C PRO A 48 63.70 -6.87 3.39
N GLU A 49 63.89 -5.59 3.57
CA GLU A 49 64.33 -4.95 4.82
C GLU A 49 63.17 -4.53 5.73
N GLY A 50 61.95 -4.88 5.34
CA GLY A 50 60.69 -4.52 6.03
C GLY A 50 59.99 -3.33 5.43
N GLY A 51 58.69 -3.21 5.75
CA GLY A 51 57.80 -2.26 5.11
C GLY A 51 57.20 -2.79 3.80
N TYR A 52 56.44 -1.98 3.12
CA TYR A 52 55.77 -2.36 1.88
C TYR A 52 55.58 -1.12 0.96
N VAL A 53 55.30 -1.36 -0.31
CA VAL A 53 54.78 -0.41 -1.28
C VAL A 53 53.43 -0.91 -1.79
N VAL A 54 52.60 0.02 -2.25
CA VAL A 54 51.27 -0.30 -2.85
C VAL A 54 51.30 0.17 -4.28
N ALA A 55 50.97 -0.74 -5.21
CA ALA A 55 51.00 -0.45 -6.63
C ALA A 55 49.97 -1.33 -7.39
N ALA A 56 49.47 -0.81 -8.49
CA ALA A 56 48.55 -1.55 -9.35
C ALA A 56 49.22 -2.65 -10.17
N THR A 57 50.51 -2.45 -10.53
CA THR A 57 51.29 -3.42 -11.31
C THR A 57 52.62 -3.73 -10.65
N GLU A 58 53.24 -4.85 -11.04
CA GLU A 58 54.54 -5.30 -10.55
C GLU A 58 55.67 -4.31 -10.95
N GLU A 59 55.58 -3.73 -12.15
CA GLU A 59 56.56 -2.75 -12.63
C GLU A 59 56.54 -1.47 -11.79
N GLU A 60 55.31 -1.01 -11.45
CA GLU A 60 55.15 0.15 -10.58
C GLU A 60 55.64 -0.16 -9.17
N ALA A 61 55.30 -1.34 -8.65
CA ALA A 61 55.76 -1.81 -7.35
C ALA A 61 57.28 -1.81 -7.26
N LEU A 62 57.96 -2.35 -8.27
CA LEU A 62 59.42 -2.38 -8.31
C LEU A 62 60.04 -0.96 -8.36
N LYS A 63 59.42 -0.08 -9.15
CA LYS A 63 59.85 1.33 -9.20
C LYS A 63 59.73 2.00 -7.83
N LEU A 64 58.57 1.90 -7.19
CA LEU A 64 58.32 2.46 -5.86
C LEU A 64 59.25 1.85 -4.79
N ALA A 65 59.54 0.54 -4.89
CA ALA A 65 60.41 -0.15 -3.99
C ALA A 65 61.87 0.36 -4.09
N LYS A 66 62.38 0.57 -5.32
CA LYS A 66 63.73 1.15 -5.57
C LYS A 66 63.81 2.58 -5.03
N GLU A 67 62.79 3.39 -5.27
CA GLU A 67 62.71 4.75 -4.75
C GLU A 67 62.69 4.79 -3.22
N LYS A 68 61.86 3.95 -2.61
CA LYS A 68 61.66 3.92 -1.16
C LYS A 68 62.90 3.38 -0.39
N THR A 69 63.57 2.41 -0.95
CA THR A 69 64.79 1.79 -0.31
C THR A 69 66.09 2.50 -0.72
N GLY A 70 66.09 3.30 -1.78
CA GLY A 70 67.32 3.82 -2.36
C GLY A 70 68.20 2.77 -3.04
N ASN A 71 67.67 1.56 -3.25
CA ASN A 71 68.42 0.42 -3.83
C ASN A 71 68.03 0.18 -5.28
N PRO A 72 68.78 0.63 -6.29
CA PRO A 72 68.46 0.42 -7.70
C PRO A 72 68.62 -1.01 -8.19
N ALA A 73 69.28 -1.89 -7.39
CA ALA A 73 69.52 -3.29 -7.75
C ALA A 73 68.33 -4.21 -7.44
N LEU A 74 67.31 -3.74 -6.75
CA LEU A 74 66.13 -4.57 -6.46
C LEU A 74 65.51 -5.11 -7.75
N THR A 75 65.02 -6.36 -7.67
CA THR A 75 64.27 -7.08 -8.71
C THR A 75 62.91 -7.44 -8.19
N MET A 76 62.01 -7.92 -9.05
CA MET A 76 60.70 -8.40 -8.61
C MET A 76 60.81 -9.68 -7.71
N GLU A 77 61.86 -10.47 -7.84
CA GLU A 77 62.10 -11.64 -7.01
C GLU A 77 62.38 -11.26 -5.53
N ASP A 78 62.84 -10.03 -5.29
CA ASP A 78 63.06 -9.50 -3.94
C ASP A 78 61.76 -8.99 -3.27
N LEU A 79 60.68 -8.83 -4.03
CA LEU A 79 59.41 -8.34 -3.56
C LEU A 79 58.42 -9.52 -3.35
N ARG A 80 57.65 -9.49 -2.29
CA ARG A 80 56.59 -10.47 -2.03
C ARG A 80 55.25 -9.78 -1.94
N GLN A 81 54.39 -9.98 -2.96
CA GLN A 81 53.03 -9.47 -2.90
C GLN A 81 52.25 -10.20 -1.79
N ASP A 82 51.38 -9.48 -1.09
CA ASP A 82 50.45 -10.03 -0.11
C ASP A 82 49.59 -11.12 -0.76
N GLU A 83 49.38 -12.21 -0.04
CA GLU A 83 48.60 -13.37 -0.51
C GLU A 83 47.15 -13.26 -0.17
N ASP A 84 46.79 -12.38 0.76
CA ASP A 84 45.41 -12.15 1.21
C ASP A 84 44.59 -11.33 0.22
N CYS A 85 43.27 -11.39 0.38
CA CYS A 85 42.31 -10.59 -0.37
C CYS A 85 41.80 -9.43 0.48
N LEU A 86 41.36 -8.38 -0.20
CA LEU A 86 40.65 -7.27 0.43
C LEU A 86 39.28 -7.74 0.93
N ASP A 87 38.88 -7.20 2.10
CA ASP A 87 37.52 -7.31 2.60
C ASP A 87 36.53 -6.80 1.54
N THR A 88 35.42 -7.50 1.35
CA THR A 88 34.38 -7.17 0.37
C THR A 88 33.88 -5.73 0.53
N TRP A 89 33.76 -5.26 1.76
CA TRP A 89 33.31 -3.88 2.02
C TRP A 89 34.34 -2.82 1.61
N PHE A 90 35.60 -3.18 1.47
CA PHE A 90 36.66 -2.27 1.03
C PHE A 90 36.58 -1.97 -0.47
N SER A 91 36.10 -2.89 -1.28
CA SER A 91 35.81 -2.64 -2.69
C SER A 91 34.40 -2.07 -2.90
N SER A 92 33.39 -2.59 -2.18
CA SER A 92 31.98 -2.16 -2.37
C SER A 92 31.68 -0.75 -1.89
N TRP A 93 32.52 -0.13 -1.04
CA TRP A 93 32.34 1.27 -0.66
C TRP A 93 32.59 2.24 -1.82
N LEU A 94 33.24 1.78 -2.88
CA LEU A 94 33.48 2.57 -4.09
C LEU A 94 32.31 2.51 -5.09
N TRP A 95 31.28 1.74 -4.82
CA TRP A 95 30.22 1.46 -5.78
C TRP A 95 29.57 2.72 -6.41
N PRO A 96 29.23 3.79 -5.67
CA PRO A 96 28.68 5.02 -6.28
C PRO A 96 29.63 5.70 -7.27
N ILE A 97 30.95 5.49 -7.14
CA ILE A 97 32.00 6.08 -7.99
C ILE A 97 32.31 5.14 -9.15
N SER A 98 32.54 3.85 -8.85
CA SER A 98 32.98 2.87 -9.84
C SER A 98 31.91 2.53 -10.87
N LEU A 99 30.64 2.61 -10.51
CA LEU A 99 29.52 2.28 -11.40
C LEU A 99 29.49 3.19 -12.65
N PHE A 100 29.94 4.42 -12.52
CA PHE A 100 29.97 5.41 -13.59
C PHE A 100 31.39 5.66 -14.12
N ASP A 101 32.27 4.65 -14.01
CA ASP A 101 33.68 4.73 -14.42
C ASP A 101 34.44 5.94 -13.84
N GLY A 102 34.02 6.40 -12.66
CA GLY A 102 34.60 7.59 -12.04
C GLY A 102 36.02 7.42 -11.55
N ILE A 103 36.50 6.17 -11.39
CA ILE A 103 37.88 5.87 -10.95
C ILE A 103 38.86 5.99 -12.11
N ASN A 104 38.59 5.34 -13.24
CA ASN A 104 39.47 5.33 -14.40
C ASN A 104 39.28 6.56 -15.28
N ASN A 105 38.09 7.15 -15.29
CA ASN A 105 37.74 8.32 -16.10
C ASN A 105 37.00 9.37 -15.25
N PRO A 106 37.71 9.99 -14.28
CA PRO A 106 37.13 10.95 -13.36
C PRO A 106 36.58 12.17 -14.08
N GLY A 107 35.36 12.61 -13.66
CA GLY A 107 34.69 13.77 -14.24
C GLY A 107 34.03 13.52 -15.59
N ASN A 108 33.90 12.28 -16.05
CA ASN A 108 33.14 11.94 -17.24
C ASN A 108 31.66 12.38 -17.13
N GLU A 109 30.93 12.36 -18.24
CA GLU A 109 29.55 12.86 -18.33
C GLU A 109 28.59 12.11 -17.39
N GLU A 110 28.71 10.78 -17.31
CA GLU A 110 27.82 9.97 -16.47
C GLU A 110 28.03 10.23 -14.98
N ILE A 111 29.28 10.23 -14.48
CA ILE A 111 29.52 10.52 -13.07
C ILE A 111 29.16 11.97 -12.73
N SER A 112 29.34 12.90 -13.65
CA SER A 112 28.97 14.30 -13.45
C SER A 112 27.46 14.48 -13.34
N TYR A 113 26.68 13.63 -14.00
CA TYR A 113 25.22 13.63 -13.96
C TYR A 113 24.66 12.85 -12.75
N TYR A 114 25.12 11.62 -12.50
CA TYR A 114 24.52 10.70 -11.53
C TYR A 114 25.10 10.81 -10.12
N TYR A 115 26.28 11.38 -9.93
CA TYR A 115 26.89 11.51 -8.61
C TYR A 115 26.78 12.95 -8.05
N PRO A 116 26.23 13.17 -6.84
CA PRO A 116 25.66 12.20 -5.91
C PRO A 116 24.40 11.52 -6.45
N THR A 117 24.24 10.22 -6.20
CA THR A 117 23.02 9.51 -6.57
C THR A 117 21.82 10.01 -5.74
N SER A 118 20.59 9.81 -6.23
CA SER A 118 19.40 10.29 -5.52
C SER A 118 19.15 9.49 -4.26
N ASP A 119 19.09 8.16 -4.40
CA ASP A 119 18.66 7.27 -3.33
C ASP A 119 19.56 6.04 -3.24
N LEU A 120 19.95 5.67 -2.01
CA LEU A 120 20.48 4.36 -1.68
C LEU A 120 19.40 3.57 -0.95
N VAL A 121 19.07 2.36 -1.42
CA VAL A 121 18.14 1.45 -0.77
C VAL A 121 18.88 0.27 -0.19
N THR A 122 18.77 0.02 1.11
CA THR A 122 19.52 -1.04 1.79
C THR A 122 18.86 -1.49 3.10
N GLY A 123 19.33 -2.62 3.66
CA GLY A 123 18.93 -3.06 4.99
C GLY A 123 19.68 -2.27 6.10
N PRO A 124 19.05 -2.07 7.27
CA PRO A 124 19.66 -1.33 8.38
C PRO A 124 20.82 -2.06 9.05
N ASP A 125 20.93 -3.36 8.86
CA ASP A 125 21.99 -4.20 9.43
C ASP A 125 23.38 -3.94 8.85
N ILE A 126 23.45 -3.29 7.68
CA ILE A 126 24.71 -2.90 7.03
C ILE A 126 24.98 -1.39 7.01
N ILE A 127 24.35 -0.63 7.92
CA ILE A 127 24.60 0.82 8.06
C ILE A 127 26.10 1.11 8.23
N PHE A 128 26.75 0.40 9.16
CA PHE A 128 28.18 0.62 9.42
C PHE A 128 29.05 -0.02 8.34
N PHE A 129 28.73 -1.24 7.92
CA PHE A 129 29.58 -1.99 7.00
C PHE A 129 29.60 -1.41 5.58
N TRP A 130 28.53 -0.78 5.14
CA TRP A 130 28.41 -0.29 3.78
C TRP A 130 28.04 1.20 3.68
N VAL A 131 26.93 1.63 4.29
CA VAL A 131 26.47 3.02 4.17
C VAL A 131 27.51 4.02 4.69
N ALA A 132 27.98 3.81 5.91
CA ALA A 132 29.00 4.70 6.52
C ALA A 132 30.29 4.69 5.72
N ARG A 133 30.71 3.53 5.22
CA ARG A 133 31.94 3.41 4.43
C ARG A 133 31.83 4.08 3.08
N MET A 134 30.69 3.96 2.37
CA MET A 134 30.45 4.73 1.14
C MET A 134 30.48 6.24 1.39
N ILE A 135 29.91 6.71 2.51
CA ILE A 135 29.95 8.13 2.88
C ILE A 135 31.42 8.58 3.10
N MET A 136 32.22 7.77 3.81
CA MET A 136 33.65 8.08 4.00
C MET A 136 34.40 8.12 2.68
N ALA A 137 34.23 7.12 1.81
CA ALA A 137 34.86 7.05 0.50
C ALA A 137 34.47 8.25 -0.39
N GLY A 138 33.18 8.62 -0.38
CA GLY A 138 32.68 9.75 -1.15
C GLY A 138 33.32 11.07 -0.75
N TYR A 139 33.47 11.34 0.54
CA TYR A 139 34.14 12.55 1.01
C TYR A 139 35.66 12.50 0.81
N GLU A 140 36.30 11.33 0.93
CA GLU A 140 37.74 11.18 0.74
C GLU A 140 38.15 11.34 -0.72
N TYR A 141 37.41 10.70 -1.64
CA TYR A 141 37.83 10.63 -3.05
C TYR A 141 37.15 11.69 -3.94
N GLU A 142 35.88 12.04 -3.66
CA GLU A 142 35.10 12.98 -4.47
C GLU A 142 34.83 14.31 -3.75
N GLY A 143 35.17 14.44 -2.47
CA GLY A 143 34.96 15.64 -1.68
C GLY A 143 33.47 15.94 -1.36
N LYS A 144 32.55 15.05 -1.68
CA LYS A 144 31.10 15.24 -1.50
C LYS A 144 30.40 13.94 -1.18
N MET A 145 29.11 14.05 -0.71
CA MET A 145 28.31 12.88 -0.38
C MET A 145 28.07 11.97 -1.60
N PRO A 146 28.01 10.64 -1.41
CA PRO A 146 27.80 9.70 -2.51
C PRO A 146 26.32 9.58 -2.94
N PHE A 147 25.38 9.89 -2.07
CA PHE A 147 23.93 9.86 -2.29
C PHE A 147 23.24 10.88 -1.38
N LYS A 148 22.05 11.32 -1.80
CA LYS A 148 21.27 12.34 -1.07
C LYS A 148 20.41 11.71 0.04
N ASN A 149 19.84 10.54 -0.21
CA ASN A 149 18.93 9.85 0.68
C ASN A 149 19.33 8.38 0.86
N VAL A 150 19.04 7.84 2.05
CA VAL A 150 19.13 6.39 2.33
C VAL A 150 17.79 5.90 2.82
N TYR A 151 17.18 4.98 2.08
CA TYR A 151 15.96 4.29 2.48
C TYR A 151 16.31 2.92 3.06
N PHE A 152 15.95 2.69 4.32
CA PHE A 152 16.17 1.43 5.01
C PHE A 152 14.94 0.53 4.90
N THR A 153 15.10 -0.60 4.23
CA THR A 153 14.05 -1.61 4.09
C THR A 153 13.89 -2.43 5.38
N GLY A 154 12.73 -3.06 5.54
CA GLY A 154 12.57 -4.14 6.51
C GLY A 154 13.28 -5.43 6.04
N ILE A 155 13.55 -6.31 6.99
CA ILE A 155 14.04 -7.66 6.72
C ILE A 155 12.86 -8.62 6.78
N VAL A 156 12.78 -9.52 5.79
CA VAL A 156 11.70 -10.51 5.73
C VAL A 156 11.94 -11.62 6.76
N ARG A 157 10.92 -11.88 7.57
CA ARG A 157 10.90 -12.94 8.59
C ARG A 157 9.70 -13.85 8.38
N ASP A 158 9.75 -15.03 8.94
CA ASP A 158 8.60 -15.93 8.93
C ASP A 158 7.46 -15.43 9.85
N LYS A 159 6.31 -16.08 9.82
CA LYS A 159 5.12 -15.72 10.63
C LYS A 159 5.38 -15.68 12.14
N LEU A 160 6.43 -16.34 12.61
CA LEU A 160 6.85 -16.35 14.02
C LEU A 160 7.92 -15.30 14.33
N GLY A 161 8.29 -14.46 13.37
CA GLY A 161 9.32 -13.43 13.51
C GLY A 161 10.75 -13.95 13.45
N ARG A 162 10.97 -15.22 13.05
CA ARG A 162 12.29 -15.81 12.96
C ARG A 162 12.96 -15.43 11.64
N LYS A 163 14.28 -15.27 11.68
CA LYS A 163 15.07 -15.06 10.46
C LYS A 163 14.88 -16.23 9.50
N MET A 164 14.64 -15.93 8.24
CA MET A 164 14.55 -16.94 7.19
C MET A 164 15.91 -17.56 6.91
N SER A 165 15.95 -18.89 6.79
CA SER A 165 17.17 -19.64 6.43
C SER A 165 16.79 -20.92 5.69
N LYS A 166 17.68 -21.35 4.80
CA LYS A 166 17.52 -22.62 4.08
C LYS A 166 17.51 -23.81 5.05
N SER A 167 18.30 -23.75 6.13
CA SER A 167 18.39 -24.82 7.14
C SER A 167 17.11 -25.00 7.96
N LEU A 168 16.33 -23.93 8.15
CA LEU A 168 15.03 -23.99 8.82
C LEU A 168 13.87 -24.33 7.88
N GLY A 169 14.09 -24.30 6.57
CA GLY A 169 13.03 -24.53 5.58
C GLY A 169 11.88 -23.51 5.64
N ASN A 170 12.12 -22.33 6.23
CA ASN A 170 11.11 -21.29 6.43
C ASN A 170 11.23 -20.12 5.42
N SER A 171 12.04 -20.30 4.39
CA SER A 171 12.18 -19.32 3.28
C SER A 171 11.44 -19.86 2.07
N PRO A 172 10.29 -19.30 1.69
CA PRO A 172 9.57 -19.70 0.49
C PRO A 172 10.40 -19.37 -0.75
N ASP A 173 10.26 -20.19 -1.80
CA ASP A 173 10.86 -19.89 -3.09
C ASP A 173 10.08 -18.76 -3.78
N PRO A 174 10.73 -17.64 -4.14
CA PRO A 174 10.06 -16.54 -4.85
C PRO A 174 9.42 -16.97 -6.18
N LEU A 175 10.02 -17.93 -6.89
CA LEU A 175 9.49 -18.40 -8.17
C LEU A 175 8.19 -19.17 -7.98
N GLU A 176 8.11 -20.03 -6.96
CA GLU A 176 6.86 -20.73 -6.60
C GLU A 176 5.76 -19.75 -6.19
N LEU A 177 6.11 -18.68 -5.46
CA LEU A 177 5.16 -17.62 -5.11
C LEU A 177 4.65 -16.88 -6.34
N ILE A 178 5.54 -16.55 -7.28
CA ILE A 178 5.19 -15.87 -8.54
C ILE A 178 4.30 -16.77 -9.41
N GLU A 179 4.60 -18.05 -9.50
CA GLU A 179 3.75 -19.01 -10.23
C GLU A 179 2.34 -19.09 -9.62
N LYS A 180 2.24 -19.10 -8.29
CA LYS A 180 0.96 -19.23 -7.57
C LYS A 180 0.13 -17.95 -7.56
N PHE A 181 0.76 -16.79 -7.37
CA PHE A 181 0.07 -15.53 -7.10
C PHE A 181 0.27 -14.46 -8.18
N GLY A 182 1.16 -14.70 -9.15
CA GLY A 182 1.62 -13.70 -10.10
C GLY A 182 2.66 -12.73 -9.51
N ALA A 183 3.52 -12.18 -10.34
CA ALA A 183 4.58 -11.27 -9.90
C ALA A 183 4.01 -10.02 -9.20
N ASP A 184 2.98 -9.39 -9.76
CA ASP A 184 2.32 -8.23 -9.15
C ASP A 184 1.61 -8.56 -7.84
N GLY A 185 1.04 -9.77 -7.72
CA GLY A 185 0.44 -10.24 -6.48
C GLY A 185 1.46 -10.35 -5.35
N VAL A 186 2.64 -10.91 -5.64
CA VAL A 186 3.76 -11.01 -4.68
C VAL A 186 4.30 -9.61 -4.33
N ARG A 187 4.56 -8.76 -5.34
CA ARG A 187 5.06 -7.39 -5.13
C ARG A 187 4.14 -6.58 -4.24
N MET A 188 2.84 -6.58 -4.56
CA MET A 188 1.83 -5.88 -3.76
C MET A 188 1.76 -6.41 -2.33
N GLY A 189 1.71 -7.73 -2.15
CA GLY A 189 1.65 -8.36 -0.84
C GLY A 189 2.85 -7.98 0.02
N MET A 190 4.05 -8.03 -0.53
CA MET A 190 5.27 -7.63 0.15
C MET A 190 5.28 -6.14 0.50
N MET A 191 4.89 -5.27 -0.42
CA MET A 191 4.91 -3.82 -0.21
C MET A 191 3.88 -3.37 0.83
N LEU A 192 2.69 -3.96 0.86
CA LEU A 192 1.67 -3.66 1.88
C LEU A 192 2.13 -4.03 3.30
N ALA A 193 2.96 -5.07 3.42
CA ALA A 193 3.50 -5.54 4.69
C ALA A 193 4.81 -4.85 5.12
N ALA A 194 5.34 -3.94 4.29
CA ALA A 194 6.69 -3.37 4.42
C ALA A 194 6.69 -1.90 4.87
N PRO A 195 6.31 -1.56 6.12
CA PRO A 195 6.54 -0.22 6.64
C PRO A 195 8.04 0.05 6.74
N ALA A 196 8.48 1.26 6.38
CA ALA A 196 9.88 1.64 6.36
C ALA A 196 10.62 1.29 7.66
N GLY A 197 11.71 0.55 7.54
CA GLY A 197 12.62 0.20 8.64
C GLY A 197 12.07 -0.76 9.71
N ASN A 198 10.98 -1.46 9.44
CA ASN A 198 10.47 -2.52 10.30
C ASN A 198 10.52 -3.87 9.57
N ASP A 199 10.73 -4.95 10.33
CA ASP A 199 10.74 -6.30 9.76
C ASP A 199 9.38 -6.67 9.18
N ILE A 200 9.41 -7.43 8.08
CA ILE A 200 8.24 -7.89 7.36
C ILE A 200 7.93 -9.31 7.81
N LEU A 201 6.78 -9.52 8.44
CA LEU A 201 6.28 -10.86 8.74
C LEU A 201 5.60 -11.41 7.49
N PHE A 202 6.26 -12.32 6.80
CA PHE A 202 5.76 -12.88 5.56
C PHE A 202 4.59 -13.85 5.82
N ASP A 203 3.50 -13.65 5.06
CA ASP A 203 2.35 -14.53 5.00
C ASP A 203 1.85 -14.63 3.56
N ASP A 204 1.61 -15.85 3.08
CA ASP A 204 1.05 -16.13 1.75
C ASP A 204 -0.28 -15.40 1.50
N ALA A 205 -1.07 -15.16 2.56
CA ALA A 205 -2.32 -14.42 2.48
C ALA A 205 -2.14 -12.99 1.94
N LEU A 206 -0.97 -12.38 2.15
CA LEU A 206 -0.64 -11.06 1.58
C LEU A 206 -0.50 -11.13 0.06
N CYS A 207 0.17 -12.19 -0.43
CA CYS A 207 0.30 -12.41 -1.88
C CYS A 207 -1.05 -12.77 -2.52
N GLU A 208 -1.89 -13.51 -1.81
CA GLU A 208 -3.25 -13.81 -2.24
C GLU A 208 -4.12 -12.54 -2.35
N GLN A 209 -4.02 -11.63 -1.39
CA GLN A 209 -4.66 -10.32 -1.46
C GLN A 209 -4.21 -9.56 -2.71
N GLY A 210 -2.91 -9.56 -3.01
CA GLY A 210 -2.36 -8.94 -4.21
C GLY A 210 -2.91 -9.56 -5.50
N ARG A 211 -2.98 -10.90 -5.59
CA ARG A 211 -3.59 -11.60 -6.72
C ARG A 211 -5.06 -11.24 -6.89
N ASN A 212 -5.81 -11.21 -5.81
CA ASN A 212 -7.23 -10.85 -5.84
C ASN A 212 -7.43 -9.40 -6.32
N PHE A 213 -6.51 -8.51 -5.99
CA PHE A 213 -6.52 -7.14 -6.50
C PHE A 213 -6.21 -7.08 -8.00
N CYS A 214 -5.23 -7.85 -8.51
CA CYS A 214 -5.01 -7.99 -9.95
C CYS A 214 -6.28 -8.43 -10.68
N ASN A 215 -6.97 -9.43 -10.16
CA ASN A 215 -8.24 -9.89 -10.72
C ASN A 215 -9.33 -8.80 -10.70
N LYS A 216 -9.37 -7.98 -9.64
CA LYS A 216 -10.30 -6.86 -9.55
C LYS A 216 -10.03 -5.80 -10.60
N ILE A 217 -8.74 -5.45 -10.81
CA ILE A 217 -8.32 -4.49 -11.83
C ILE A 217 -8.69 -4.99 -13.23
N TRP A 218 -8.36 -6.23 -13.52
CA TRP A 218 -8.69 -6.87 -14.80
C TRP A 218 -10.19 -6.89 -15.08
N ASN A 219 -11.00 -7.28 -14.10
CA ASN A 219 -12.45 -7.34 -14.24
C ASN A 219 -13.07 -5.94 -14.39
N ALA A 220 -12.54 -4.92 -13.72
CA ALA A 220 -12.98 -3.54 -13.88
C ALA A 220 -12.70 -3.04 -15.31
N TYR A 221 -11.53 -3.33 -15.86
CA TYR A 221 -11.20 -3.01 -17.24
C TYR A 221 -12.16 -3.70 -18.21
N ARG A 222 -12.37 -5.01 -18.07
CA ARG A 222 -13.31 -5.77 -18.94
C ARG A 222 -14.74 -5.22 -18.87
N LEU A 223 -15.17 -4.76 -17.71
CA LEU A 223 -16.47 -4.13 -17.55
C LEU A 223 -16.57 -2.84 -18.36
N VAL A 224 -15.61 -1.93 -18.18
CA VAL A 224 -15.61 -0.62 -18.84
C VAL A 224 -15.43 -0.75 -20.36
N SER A 225 -14.47 -1.56 -20.80
CA SER A 225 -14.19 -1.77 -22.23
C SER A 225 -15.30 -2.52 -22.95
N GLY A 226 -16.13 -3.28 -22.23
CA GLY A 226 -17.25 -4.04 -22.78
C GLY A 226 -18.55 -3.24 -22.96
N TRP A 227 -18.62 -1.99 -22.51
CA TRP A 227 -19.83 -1.18 -22.68
C TRP A 227 -19.98 -0.68 -24.11
N THR A 228 -21.21 -0.75 -24.63
CA THR A 228 -21.57 -0.17 -25.92
C THR A 228 -21.82 1.32 -25.78
N ILE A 229 -21.28 2.12 -26.69
CA ILE A 229 -21.52 3.57 -26.72
C ILE A 229 -22.91 3.84 -27.32
N ASP A 230 -23.68 4.71 -26.64
CA ASP A 230 -24.99 5.18 -27.12
C ASP A 230 -25.21 6.66 -26.73
N ASP A 231 -25.11 7.53 -27.70
CA ASP A 231 -25.31 8.98 -27.57
C ASP A 231 -26.72 9.42 -27.98
N SER A 232 -27.66 8.49 -28.15
CA SER A 232 -29.04 8.78 -28.50
C SER A 232 -29.83 9.49 -27.38
N GLN A 233 -29.37 9.38 -26.14
CA GLN A 233 -29.92 9.97 -24.95
C GLN A 233 -28.97 11.00 -24.33
N PRO A 234 -29.47 12.00 -23.61
CA PRO A 234 -28.61 12.93 -22.89
C PRO A 234 -27.81 12.22 -21.78
N VAL A 235 -26.71 12.85 -21.39
CA VAL A 235 -25.86 12.34 -20.28
C VAL A 235 -26.72 12.17 -19.02
N PRO A 236 -26.78 10.97 -18.42
CA PRO A 236 -27.49 10.77 -17.17
C PRO A 236 -26.91 11.62 -16.04
N GLU A 237 -27.75 12.37 -15.35
CA GLU A 237 -27.30 13.30 -14.29
C GLU A 237 -26.52 12.59 -13.17
N ALA A 238 -26.96 11.40 -12.76
CA ALA A 238 -26.23 10.60 -11.78
C ALA A 238 -24.79 10.26 -12.25
N ALA A 239 -24.60 9.97 -13.54
CA ALA A 239 -23.30 9.66 -14.09
C ALA A 239 -22.40 10.91 -14.18
N ARG A 240 -22.99 12.06 -14.53
CA ARG A 240 -22.28 13.35 -14.56
C ARG A 240 -21.77 13.72 -13.15
N LEU A 241 -22.63 13.67 -12.15
CA LEU A 241 -22.29 13.97 -10.76
C LEU A 241 -21.23 12.99 -10.20
N ALA A 242 -21.38 11.71 -10.51
CA ALA A 242 -20.42 10.70 -10.14
C ALA A 242 -19.02 10.98 -10.74
N SER A 243 -18.97 11.41 -12.01
CA SER A 243 -17.71 11.73 -12.67
C SER A 243 -17.03 12.96 -12.06
N CYS A 244 -17.78 14.02 -11.76
CA CYS A 244 -17.24 15.20 -11.07
C CYS A 244 -16.68 14.86 -9.68
N TRP A 245 -17.42 14.06 -8.92
CA TRP A 245 -16.96 13.58 -7.63
C TRP A 245 -15.68 12.73 -7.74
N PHE A 246 -15.68 11.74 -8.63
CA PHE A 246 -14.53 10.83 -8.72
C PHE A 246 -13.27 11.53 -9.23
N GLU A 247 -13.40 12.48 -10.15
CA GLU A 247 -12.27 13.32 -10.59
C GLU A 247 -11.62 14.03 -9.41
N SER A 248 -12.41 14.72 -8.57
CA SER A 248 -11.91 15.40 -7.38
C SER A 248 -11.29 14.42 -6.38
N LYS A 249 -11.91 13.26 -6.18
CA LYS A 249 -11.39 12.22 -5.29
C LYS A 249 -10.07 11.63 -5.78
N GLN A 250 -9.95 11.36 -7.06
CA GLN A 250 -8.71 10.89 -7.68
C GLN A 250 -7.58 11.92 -7.55
N ASN A 251 -7.88 13.18 -7.78
CA ASN A 251 -6.90 14.28 -7.66
C ASN A 251 -6.44 14.44 -6.20
N GLU A 252 -7.35 14.36 -5.22
CA GLU A 252 -7.03 14.39 -3.79
C GLU A 252 -6.07 13.26 -3.41
N VAL A 253 -6.39 12.03 -3.80
CA VAL A 253 -5.56 10.86 -3.47
C VAL A 253 -4.23 10.88 -4.23
N ALA A 254 -4.20 11.38 -5.47
CA ALA A 254 -2.94 11.54 -6.20
C ALA A 254 -1.98 12.52 -5.50
N ALA A 255 -2.49 13.61 -4.95
CA ALA A 255 -1.71 14.54 -4.14
C ALA A 255 -1.22 13.90 -2.83
N GLU A 256 -2.06 13.11 -2.14
CA GLU A 256 -1.67 12.32 -0.97
C GLU A 256 -0.56 11.33 -1.31
N VAL A 257 -0.68 10.60 -2.41
CA VAL A 257 0.34 9.64 -2.87
C VAL A 257 1.66 10.35 -3.13
N ALA A 258 1.66 11.50 -3.80
CA ALA A 258 2.87 12.28 -4.05
C ALA A 258 3.56 12.73 -2.74
N ASP A 259 2.78 13.18 -1.75
CA ASP A 259 3.27 13.52 -0.41
C ASP A 259 3.87 12.30 0.30
N LEU A 260 3.19 11.16 0.27
CA LEU A 260 3.67 9.91 0.86
C LEU A 260 4.97 9.41 0.21
N PHE A 261 5.08 9.49 -1.13
CA PHE A 261 6.33 9.18 -1.83
C PHE A 261 7.47 10.10 -1.40
N SER A 262 7.21 11.41 -1.28
CA SER A 262 8.22 12.37 -0.81
C SER A 262 8.77 12.07 0.59
N LYS A 263 7.97 11.36 1.39
CA LYS A 263 8.30 10.91 2.76
C LYS A 263 8.76 9.46 2.84
N TYR A 264 8.91 8.78 1.71
CA TYR A 264 9.25 7.34 1.62
C TYR A 264 8.26 6.42 2.36
N ARG A 265 6.98 6.83 2.46
CA ARG A 265 5.90 6.03 3.06
C ARG A 265 5.20 5.19 2.00
N LEU A 266 5.96 4.27 1.38
CA LEU A 266 5.55 3.57 0.16
C LEU A 266 4.37 2.61 0.38
N SER A 267 4.32 1.89 1.50
CA SER A 267 3.21 0.98 1.78
C SER A 267 1.90 1.73 2.02
N GLU A 268 1.96 2.94 2.59
CA GLU A 268 0.79 3.80 2.77
C GLU A 268 0.34 4.40 1.45
N ALA A 269 1.28 4.80 0.59
CA ALA A 269 0.97 5.24 -0.77
C ALA A 269 0.24 4.14 -1.56
N LEU A 270 0.74 2.91 -1.53
CA LEU A 270 0.06 1.77 -2.17
C LEU A 270 -1.33 1.53 -1.57
N MET A 271 -1.49 1.62 -0.25
CA MET A 271 -2.78 1.45 0.41
C MET A 271 -3.78 2.54 0.00
N ALA A 272 -3.33 3.79 -0.16
CA ALA A 272 -4.17 4.89 -0.64
C ALA A 272 -4.69 4.61 -2.07
N VAL A 273 -3.82 4.18 -2.98
CA VAL A 273 -4.21 3.81 -4.35
C VAL A 273 -5.10 2.56 -4.37
N TYR A 274 -4.81 1.57 -3.53
CA TYR A 274 -5.64 0.37 -3.38
C TYR A 274 -7.08 0.72 -2.99
N LYS A 275 -7.26 1.57 -1.97
CA LYS A 275 -8.59 2.04 -1.54
C LYS A 275 -9.27 2.88 -2.62
N LEU A 276 -8.54 3.78 -3.27
CA LEU A 276 -9.08 4.57 -4.37
C LEU A 276 -9.62 3.66 -5.49
N PHE A 277 -8.89 2.61 -5.85
CA PHE A 277 -9.33 1.68 -6.89
C PHE A 277 -10.47 0.78 -6.41
N TRP A 278 -10.27 0.08 -5.28
CA TRP A 278 -11.21 -0.94 -4.82
C TRP A 278 -12.52 -0.34 -4.33
N ASP A 279 -12.44 0.64 -3.43
CA ASP A 279 -13.61 1.21 -2.79
C ASP A 279 -14.24 2.30 -3.66
N GLU A 280 -13.48 3.33 -4.03
CA GLU A 280 -14.05 4.50 -4.67
C GLU A 280 -14.37 4.28 -6.16
N PHE A 281 -13.39 3.79 -6.94
CA PHE A 281 -13.58 3.57 -8.36
C PHE A 281 -14.51 2.38 -8.63
N SER A 282 -14.15 1.20 -8.13
CA SER A 282 -14.84 -0.03 -8.49
C SER A 282 -16.19 -0.20 -7.77
N SER A 283 -16.25 0.10 -6.45
CA SER A 283 -17.47 -0.14 -5.67
C SER A 283 -18.48 1.00 -5.74
N TRP A 284 -18.02 2.23 -5.97
CA TRP A 284 -18.92 3.39 -6.07
C TRP A 284 -19.01 3.94 -7.50
N TYR A 285 -17.91 4.44 -8.07
CA TYR A 285 -17.97 5.14 -9.34
C TYR A 285 -18.53 4.29 -10.47
N LEU A 286 -17.98 3.08 -10.68
CA LEU A 286 -18.46 2.21 -11.77
C LEU A 286 -19.93 1.81 -11.60
N GLU A 287 -20.40 1.58 -10.38
CA GLU A 287 -21.83 1.26 -10.15
C GLU A 287 -22.74 2.46 -10.43
N MET A 288 -22.29 3.69 -10.15
CA MET A 288 -23.05 4.89 -10.43
C MET A 288 -23.18 5.20 -11.92
N ILE A 289 -22.12 4.94 -12.69
CA ILE A 289 -22.12 5.22 -14.14
C ILE A 289 -22.63 4.04 -14.99
N LYS A 290 -22.64 2.82 -14.44
CA LYS A 290 -23.05 1.61 -15.12
C LYS A 290 -24.41 1.79 -15.82
N PRO A 291 -24.49 1.51 -17.14
CA PRO A 291 -25.77 1.55 -17.85
C PRO A 291 -26.73 0.47 -17.36
N ALA A 292 -28.03 0.67 -17.55
CA ALA A 292 -29.01 -0.35 -17.31
C ALA A 292 -28.79 -1.55 -18.23
N TYR A 293 -29.26 -2.72 -17.84
CA TYR A 293 -29.08 -3.94 -18.62
C TYR A 293 -29.64 -3.77 -20.04
N GLY A 294 -28.83 -4.07 -21.04
CA GLY A 294 -29.17 -3.95 -22.44
C GLY A 294 -29.12 -2.52 -23.00
N GLN A 295 -28.67 -1.53 -22.23
CA GLN A 295 -28.47 -0.15 -22.68
C GLN A 295 -26.99 0.17 -22.86
N GLY A 296 -26.69 1.18 -23.67
CA GLY A 296 -25.35 1.74 -23.83
C GLY A 296 -25.02 2.81 -22.82
N ILE A 297 -23.75 3.19 -22.77
CA ILE A 297 -23.23 4.31 -21.99
C ILE A 297 -22.98 5.51 -22.90
N HIS A 298 -23.23 6.72 -22.41
CA HIS A 298 -22.89 7.93 -23.16
C HIS A 298 -21.39 8.06 -23.35
N SER A 299 -20.94 8.46 -24.55
CA SER A 299 -19.52 8.53 -24.94
C SER A 299 -18.67 9.38 -23.99
N SER A 300 -19.20 10.52 -23.52
CA SER A 300 -18.47 11.39 -22.58
C SER A 300 -18.22 10.74 -21.23
N ILE A 301 -19.16 9.93 -20.72
CA ILE A 301 -19.02 9.21 -19.46
C ILE A 301 -18.04 8.05 -19.63
N HIS A 302 -18.13 7.33 -20.76
CA HIS A 302 -17.18 6.27 -21.06
C HIS A 302 -15.74 6.80 -21.16
N SER A 303 -15.54 7.90 -21.90
CA SER A 303 -14.23 8.54 -22.05
C SER A 303 -13.66 9.02 -20.71
N ALA A 304 -14.52 9.58 -19.83
CA ALA A 304 -14.11 9.93 -18.47
C ALA A 304 -13.68 8.71 -17.67
N ALA A 305 -14.45 7.61 -17.71
CA ALA A 305 -14.12 6.37 -17.01
C ALA A 305 -12.79 5.77 -17.48
N ILE A 306 -12.53 5.76 -18.78
CA ILE A 306 -11.27 5.31 -19.38
C ILE A 306 -10.11 6.21 -18.94
N SER A 307 -10.29 7.53 -18.94
CA SER A 307 -9.26 8.49 -18.47
C SER A 307 -8.92 8.29 -16.98
N TYR A 308 -9.94 8.08 -16.15
CA TYR A 308 -9.71 7.80 -14.72
C TYR A 308 -9.03 6.45 -14.50
N PHE A 309 -9.38 5.45 -15.30
CA PHE A 309 -8.72 4.15 -15.26
C PHE A 309 -7.24 4.26 -15.66
N ASP A 310 -6.93 5.02 -16.70
CA ASP A 310 -5.56 5.31 -17.13
C ASP A 310 -4.73 5.95 -16.00
N ASN A 311 -5.27 6.98 -15.35
CA ASN A 311 -4.63 7.60 -14.19
C ASN A 311 -4.37 6.61 -13.03
N LEU A 312 -5.33 5.71 -12.78
CA LEU A 312 -5.18 4.67 -11.76
C LEU A 312 -4.08 3.68 -12.13
N LEU A 313 -3.93 3.31 -13.41
CA LEU A 313 -2.82 2.47 -13.87
C LEU A 313 -1.47 3.16 -13.64
N HIS A 314 -1.36 4.46 -13.92
CA HIS A 314 -0.15 5.23 -13.65
C HIS A 314 0.21 5.23 -12.16
N LEU A 315 -0.77 5.46 -11.27
CA LEU A 315 -0.56 5.46 -9.82
C LEU A 315 -0.16 4.07 -9.29
N LEU A 316 -0.65 2.99 -9.90
CA LEU A 316 -0.34 1.61 -9.52
C LEU A 316 0.98 1.10 -10.11
N HIS A 317 1.41 1.63 -11.26
CA HIS A 317 2.52 1.09 -12.03
C HIS A 317 3.83 0.91 -11.24
N PRO A 318 4.27 1.82 -10.36
CA PRO A 318 5.46 1.61 -9.55
C PRO A 318 5.42 0.35 -8.67
N PHE A 319 4.23 -0.09 -8.29
CA PHE A 319 4.00 -1.23 -7.43
C PHE A 319 3.70 -2.51 -8.20
N MET A 320 2.90 -2.41 -9.25
CA MET A 320 2.33 -3.51 -10.03
C MET A 320 2.57 -3.31 -11.54
N PRO A 321 3.84 -3.37 -11.98
CA PRO A 321 4.21 -2.94 -13.34
C PRO A 321 3.66 -3.84 -14.45
N PHE A 322 3.42 -5.13 -14.20
CA PHE A 322 3.05 -6.07 -15.28
C PHE A 322 1.59 -5.94 -15.69
N ILE A 323 0.65 -6.01 -14.75
CA ILE A 323 -0.78 -5.88 -15.06
C ILE A 323 -1.13 -4.47 -15.56
N THR A 324 -0.48 -3.46 -15.00
CA THR A 324 -0.75 -2.07 -15.41
C THR A 324 -0.25 -1.79 -16.82
N GLU A 325 0.95 -2.26 -17.17
CA GLU A 325 1.46 -2.16 -18.55
C GLU A 325 0.57 -2.92 -19.51
N GLU A 326 0.22 -4.18 -19.20
CA GLU A 326 -0.62 -5.02 -20.06
C GLU A 326 -1.95 -4.34 -20.38
N LEU A 327 -2.64 -3.82 -19.37
CA LEU A 327 -3.92 -3.15 -19.57
C LEU A 327 -3.77 -1.80 -20.28
N TRP A 328 -2.72 -1.05 -19.98
CA TRP A 328 -2.43 0.22 -20.62
C TRP A 328 -2.19 0.06 -22.13
N GLN A 329 -1.49 -0.99 -22.52
CA GLN A 329 -1.30 -1.33 -23.93
C GLN A 329 -2.61 -1.72 -24.63
N GLN A 330 -3.55 -2.33 -23.90
CA GLN A 330 -4.85 -2.74 -24.47
C GLN A 330 -5.86 -1.58 -24.57
N MET A 331 -5.65 -0.47 -23.86
CA MET A 331 -6.61 0.64 -23.84
C MET A 331 -6.68 1.40 -25.16
N TYR A 332 -5.56 1.53 -25.84
CA TYR A 332 -5.41 2.27 -27.09
C TYR A 332 -4.39 1.59 -28.01
N GLU A 333 -4.49 1.84 -29.31
CA GLU A 333 -3.40 1.51 -30.23
C GLU A 333 -2.17 2.36 -29.87
N ARG A 334 -1.03 1.70 -29.70
CA ARG A 334 0.24 2.28 -29.29
C ARG A 334 1.30 2.04 -30.36
N GLU A 335 2.27 2.93 -30.48
CA GLU A 335 3.44 2.70 -31.32
C GLU A 335 4.39 1.70 -30.65
N GLU A 336 5.22 1.03 -31.46
CA GLU A 336 6.22 0.10 -30.95
C GLU A 336 7.23 0.84 -30.05
N GLY A 337 7.39 0.35 -28.82
CA GLY A 337 8.28 0.96 -27.81
C GLY A 337 7.62 1.96 -26.87
N GLU A 338 6.35 2.32 -27.08
CA GLU A 338 5.61 3.06 -26.05
C GLU A 338 5.37 2.19 -24.81
N SER A 339 5.66 2.74 -23.64
CA SER A 339 5.49 2.04 -22.36
C SER A 339 4.99 2.99 -21.29
N LEU A 340 4.10 2.49 -20.44
CA LEU A 340 3.63 3.20 -19.25
C LEU A 340 4.80 3.59 -18.32
N MET A 341 5.87 2.79 -18.30
CA MET A 341 7.07 3.05 -17.50
C MET A 341 7.69 4.43 -17.75
N VAL A 342 7.63 4.93 -18.97
CA VAL A 342 8.22 6.21 -19.37
C VAL A 342 7.16 7.28 -19.72
N CYS A 343 5.88 6.94 -19.58
CA CYS A 343 4.79 7.85 -19.82
C CYS A 343 4.58 8.78 -18.61
N PRO A 344 4.62 10.12 -18.79
CA PRO A 344 4.39 11.05 -17.69
C PRO A 344 2.99 10.95 -17.13
N LEU A 345 2.85 10.87 -15.79
CA LEU A 345 1.58 11.00 -15.12
C LEU A 345 1.12 12.47 -15.15
N THR A 346 -0.03 12.72 -15.76
CA THR A 346 -0.64 14.04 -15.82
C THR A 346 -1.98 14.02 -15.12
N ILE A 347 -2.01 14.36 -13.84
CA ILE A 347 -3.23 14.46 -13.04
C ILE A 347 -3.50 15.93 -12.73
N ASN A 348 -4.78 16.34 -12.86
CA ASN A 348 -5.21 17.66 -12.49
C ASN A 348 -5.05 17.86 -10.97
N THR A 349 -4.65 19.06 -10.56
CA THR A 349 -4.46 19.41 -9.14
C THR A 349 -5.71 20.00 -8.49
N TYR A 350 -6.75 20.28 -9.28
CA TYR A 350 -8.00 20.82 -8.76
C TYR A 350 -8.76 19.76 -7.95
N VAL A 351 -9.14 20.13 -6.74
CA VAL A 351 -9.92 19.30 -5.82
C VAL A 351 -11.11 20.10 -5.31
N ASP A 352 -12.32 19.64 -5.61
CA ASP A 352 -13.55 20.15 -5.02
C ASP A 352 -13.82 19.45 -3.68
N ALA A 353 -13.29 20.01 -2.60
CA ALA A 353 -13.42 19.44 -1.26
C ALA A 353 -14.88 19.43 -0.77
N ASP A 354 -15.74 20.35 -1.25
CA ASP A 354 -17.16 20.38 -0.88
C ASP A 354 -17.91 19.21 -1.50
N THR A 355 -17.69 18.97 -2.77
CA THR A 355 -18.22 17.78 -3.47
C THR A 355 -17.79 16.49 -2.79
N ILE A 356 -16.52 16.36 -2.39
CA ILE A 356 -16.03 15.18 -1.69
C ILE A 356 -16.76 15.00 -0.34
N ARG A 357 -16.87 16.07 0.47
CA ARG A 357 -17.57 16.00 1.78
C ARG A 357 -19.05 15.66 1.64
N GLN A 358 -19.75 16.27 0.71
CA GLN A 358 -21.16 15.97 0.44
C GLN A 358 -21.35 14.52 0.01
N PHE A 359 -20.42 14.01 -0.79
CA PHE A 359 -20.51 12.64 -1.28
C PHE A 359 -20.29 11.59 -0.16
N GLU A 360 -19.51 11.88 0.88
CA GLU A 360 -19.44 11.01 2.06
C GLU A 360 -20.80 10.90 2.76
N VAL A 361 -21.56 12.00 2.86
CA VAL A 361 -22.95 11.97 3.35
C VAL A 361 -23.85 11.12 2.43
N VAL A 362 -23.69 11.27 1.12
CA VAL A 362 -24.44 10.47 0.11
C VAL A 362 -24.17 8.98 0.29
N LYS A 363 -22.91 8.57 0.48
CA LYS A 363 -22.54 7.17 0.75
C LYS A 363 -23.21 6.63 2.01
N GLU A 364 -23.25 7.43 3.06
CA GLU A 364 -23.86 7.04 4.34
C GLU A 364 -25.38 6.90 4.19
N VAL A 365 -26.05 7.81 3.50
CA VAL A 365 -27.48 7.70 3.18
C VAL A 365 -27.78 6.43 2.39
N ILE A 366 -27.03 6.17 1.32
CA ILE A 366 -27.19 4.97 0.48
C ILE A 366 -26.97 3.69 1.31
N SER A 367 -25.95 3.67 2.16
CA SER A 367 -25.61 2.52 2.99
C SER A 367 -26.73 2.22 4.00
N ASN A 368 -27.32 3.24 4.61
CA ASN A 368 -28.44 3.09 5.53
C ASN A 368 -29.70 2.57 4.81
N ILE A 369 -30.03 3.08 3.62
CA ILE A 369 -31.16 2.58 2.84
C ILE A 369 -30.96 1.10 2.46
N ARG A 370 -29.74 0.71 2.05
CA ARG A 370 -29.41 -0.70 1.77
C ARG A 370 -29.54 -1.58 3.01
N SER A 371 -29.14 -1.07 4.17
CA SER A 371 -29.30 -1.77 5.45
C SER A 371 -30.78 -1.96 5.81
N ILE A 372 -31.63 -0.96 5.60
CA ILE A 372 -33.08 -1.08 5.78
C ILE A 372 -33.66 -2.16 4.85
N ARG A 373 -33.28 -2.16 3.56
CA ARG A 373 -33.72 -3.21 2.63
C ARG A 373 -33.34 -4.61 3.13
N LEU A 374 -32.10 -4.77 3.59
CA LEU A 374 -31.61 -6.05 4.11
C LEU A 374 -32.38 -6.46 5.37
N GLN A 375 -32.51 -5.57 6.34
CA GLN A 375 -33.18 -5.83 7.61
C GLN A 375 -34.68 -6.14 7.45
N LYS A 376 -35.32 -5.48 6.48
CA LYS A 376 -36.75 -5.65 6.19
C LYS A 376 -37.04 -6.65 5.07
N ASN A 377 -36.00 -7.32 4.57
CA ASN A 377 -36.11 -8.31 3.47
C ASN A 377 -36.80 -7.74 2.21
N ILE A 378 -36.50 -6.46 1.89
CA ILE A 378 -37.05 -5.79 0.71
C ILE A 378 -36.10 -6.04 -0.48
N ALA A 379 -36.63 -6.63 -1.55
CA ALA A 379 -35.84 -6.91 -2.74
C ALA A 379 -35.30 -5.61 -3.38
N GLN A 380 -34.10 -5.67 -3.97
CA GLN A 380 -33.48 -4.51 -4.63
C GLN A 380 -34.32 -3.95 -5.77
N LYS A 381 -35.09 -4.77 -6.44
CA LYS A 381 -35.99 -4.36 -7.54
C LYS A 381 -37.27 -3.63 -7.08
N GLU A 382 -37.64 -3.74 -5.81
CA GLU A 382 -38.80 -3.04 -5.28
C GLU A 382 -38.52 -1.56 -5.14
N PRO A 383 -39.33 -0.67 -5.77
CA PRO A 383 -39.12 0.75 -5.66
C PRO A 383 -39.47 1.26 -4.26
N LEU A 384 -38.70 2.21 -3.75
CA LEU A 384 -38.96 2.88 -2.48
C LEU A 384 -39.02 4.40 -2.68
N THR A 385 -39.47 5.11 -1.67
CA THR A 385 -39.32 6.58 -1.56
C THR A 385 -38.47 6.89 -0.33
N LEU A 386 -37.80 8.04 -0.37
CA LEU A 386 -37.02 8.56 0.75
C LEU A 386 -37.65 9.87 1.20
N GLN A 387 -37.87 10.04 2.50
CA GLN A 387 -38.26 11.30 3.11
C GLN A 387 -37.04 11.91 3.81
N VAL A 388 -36.83 13.22 3.64
CA VAL A 388 -35.83 13.99 4.35
C VAL A 388 -36.56 14.98 5.23
N VAL A 389 -36.38 14.89 6.56
CA VAL A 389 -37.04 15.78 7.50
C VAL A 389 -36.28 17.09 7.62
N GLY A 390 -36.92 18.18 7.21
CA GLY A 390 -36.33 19.51 7.19
C GLY A 390 -35.58 19.81 5.89
N GLU A 391 -34.31 20.19 5.96
CA GLU A 391 -33.50 20.55 4.79
C GLU A 391 -32.73 19.33 4.27
N ASN A 392 -32.65 19.18 2.96
CA ASN A 392 -31.82 18.14 2.33
C ASN A 392 -30.41 18.67 2.02
N PRO A 393 -29.39 18.30 2.82
CA PRO A 393 -28.03 18.81 2.65
C PRO A 393 -27.32 18.26 1.41
N VAL A 394 -27.87 17.21 0.78
CA VAL A 394 -27.32 16.54 -0.41
C VAL A 394 -28.31 16.55 -1.58
N ALA A 395 -29.14 17.57 -1.66
CA ALA A 395 -30.15 17.71 -2.71
C ALA A 395 -29.53 17.64 -4.12
N GLU A 396 -28.34 18.18 -4.31
CA GLU A 396 -27.60 18.16 -5.58
C GLU A 396 -27.31 16.71 -6.05
N PHE A 397 -27.09 15.77 -5.13
CA PHE A 397 -26.83 14.36 -5.42
C PHE A 397 -28.07 13.47 -5.44
N SER A 398 -29.26 14.04 -5.46
CA SER A 398 -30.51 13.28 -5.46
C SER A 398 -30.58 12.25 -6.59
N ALA A 399 -30.10 12.58 -7.79
CA ALA A 399 -30.05 11.66 -8.92
C ALA A 399 -29.19 10.40 -8.64
N VAL A 400 -28.09 10.56 -7.91
CA VAL A 400 -27.23 9.43 -7.49
C VAL A 400 -27.95 8.53 -6.49
N ILE A 401 -28.58 9.13 -5.47
CA ILE A 401 -29.29 8.38 -4.42
C ILE A 401 -30.48 7.63 -5.02
N LEU A 402 -31.26 8.29 -5.89
CA LEU A 402 -32.38 7.67 -6.63
C LEU A 402 -31.92 6.40 -7.37
N LYS A 403 -30.82 6.55 -8.18
CA LYS A 403 -30.28 5.43 -8.95
C LYS A 403 -29.76 4.30 -8.06
N MET A 404 -28.90 4.63 -7.09
CA MET A 404 -28.18 3.65 -6.29
C MET A 404 -29.06 2.88 -5.30
N CYS A 405 -30.21 3.42 -4.95
CA CYS A 405 -31.15 2.83 -4.01
C CYS A 405 -32.46 2.37 -4.68
N ASN A 406 -32.60 2.50 -6.01
CA ASN A 406 -33.84 2.24 -6.73
C ASN A 406 -35.05 2.96 -6.08
N LEU A 407 -34.91 4.29 -5.94
CA LEU A 407 -35.97 5.14 -5.40
C LEU A 407 -36.77 5.80 -6.52
N THR A 408 -38.05 6.03 -6.28
CA THR A 408 -38.94 6.76 -7.18
C THR A 408 -38.97 8.26 -6.88
N ALA A 409 -38.75 8.65 -5.62
CA ALA A 409 -38.75 10.04 -5.18
C ALA A 409 -37.90 10.26 -3.92
N ILE A 410 -37.44 11.49 -3.73
CA ILE A 410 -36.89 12.00 -2.47
C ILE A 410 -37.72 13.24 -2.12
N ASP A 411 -38.49 13.13 -1.03
CA ASP A 411 -39.44 14.15 -0.59
C ASP A 411 -38.89 14.87 0.65
N VAL A 412 -38.85 16.19 0.61
CA VAL A 412 -38.56 16.98 1.80
C VAL A 412 -39.87 17.17 2.56
N VAL A 413 -39.88 16.81 3.83
CA VAL A 413 -41.07 16.79 4.68
C VAL A 413 -40.82 17.50 6.02
N ASP A 414 -41.86 18.06 6.64
CA ASP A 414 -41.76 18.62 7.98
C ASP A 414 -41.72 17.51 9.07
N ALA A 415 -42.36 16.38 8.81
CA ALA A 415 -42.36 15.23 9.70
C ALA A 415 -42.43 13.93 8.87
N LYS A 416 -41.75 12.88 9.34
CA LYS A 416 -41.77 11.56 8.68
C LYS A 416 -43.15 10.90 8.77
N THR A 417 -43.43 10.05 7.80
CA THR A 417 -44.63 9.20 7.82
C THR A 417 -44.58 8.25 9.03
N GLU A 418 -45.73 8.06 9.68
CA GLU A 418 -45.85 7.12 10.80
C GLU A 418 -45.49 5.70 10.36
N GLY A 419 -44.72 4.98 11.15
CA GLY A 419 -44.22 3.64 10.81
C GLY A 419 -43.12 3.56 9.79
N ALA A 420 -42.59 4.70 9.29
CA ALA A 420 -41.42 4.71 8.41
C ALA A 420 -40.15 4.26 9.14
N ALA A 421 -39.30 3.48 8.46
CA ALA A 421 -37.97 3.16 8.98
C ALA A 421 -37.06 4.40 8.85
N SER A 422 -36.59 4.93 9.98
CA SER A 422 -35.78 6.16 10.01
C SER A 422 -34.33 5.91 10.43
N PHE A 423 -33.45 6.81 9.99
CA PHE A 423 -32.04 6.83 10.37
C PHE A 423 -31.53 8.27 10.37
N MET A 424 -30.44 8.50 11.05
CA MET A 424 -29.75 9.80 11.10
C MET A 424 -28.47 9.75 10.28
N VAL A 425 -28.18 10.80 9.51
CA VAL A 425 -26.87 11.08 8.96
C VAL A 425 -26.48 12.49 9.35
N GLY A 426 -25.46 12.62 10.15
CA GLY A 426 -25.17 13.89 10.82
C GLY A 426 -26.34 14.33 11.68
N THR A 427 -26.87 15.51 11.39
CA THR A 427 -28.04 16.11 12.10
C THR A 427 -29.38 15.95 11.34
N THR A 428 -29.35 15.34 10.17
CA THR A 428 -30.52 15.20 9.29
C THR A 428 -31.18 13.85 9.50
N GLU A 429 -32.49 13.83 9.72
CA GLU A 429 -33.29 12.60 9.78
C GLU A 429 -33.80 12.24 8.38
N TYR A 430 -33.56 10.99 8.02
CA TYR A 430 -34.07 10.36 6.80
C TYR A 430 -35.06 9.26 7.19
N ALA A 431 -36.09 9.06 6.38
CA ALA A 431 -37.07 8.01 6.62
C ALA A 431 -37.49 7.33 5.33
N VAL A 432 -37.67 6.02 5.38
CA VAL A 432 -38.17 5.20 4.28
C VAL A 432 -39.58 4.75 4.67
N PRO A 433 -40.64 5.30 4.05
CA PRO A 433 -42.00 4.80 4.25
C PRO A 433 -42.10 3.37 3.75
N LEU A 434 -42.57 2.46 4.58
CA LEU A 434 -42.63 1.03 4.27
C LEU A 434 -44.03 0.59 3.85
N GLY A 435 -45.09 1.35 4.22
CA GLY A 435 -46.47 1.07 3.85
C GLY A 435 -46.85 -0.39 4.11
N ASN A 436 -47.51 -1.03 3.16
CA ASN A 436 -47.90 -2.45 3.21
C ASN A 436 -46.76 -3.40 2.72
N MET A 437 -45.56 -2.93 2.55
CA MET A 437 -44.43 -3.74 2.05
C MET A 437 -43.88 -4.70 3.12
N ILE A 438 -44.25 -4.52 4.36
CA ILE A 438 -43.94 -5.46 5.44
C ILE A 438 -45.11 -6.42 5.60
N ASP A 439 -44.86 -7.67 5.29
CA ASP A 439 -45.70 -8.74 5.80
C ASP A 439 -45.46 -8.82 7.32
N VAL A 440 -46.35 -8.18 8.07
CA VAL A 440 -46.23 -8.05 9.52
C VAL A 440 -46.22 -9.46 10.17
N GLU A 441 -46.93 -10.40 9.63
CA GLU A 441 -46.97 -11.79 10.14
C GLU A 441 -45.63 -12.49 9.87
N ALA A 442 -45.08 -12.33 8.65
CA ALA A 442 -43.77 -12.89 8.30
C ALA A 442 -42.63 -12.24 9.10
N GLU A 443 -42.68 -10.91 9.34
CA GLU A 443 -41.69 -10.21 10.14
C GLU A 443 -41.75 -10.60 11.62
N ILE A 444 -42.95 -10.75 12.19
CA ILE A 444 -43.13 -11.28 13.55
C ILE A 444 -42.57 -12.70 13.64
N ALA A 445 -42.89 -13.58 12.69
CA ALA A 445 -42.39 -14.94 12.67
C ALA A 445 -40.87 -15.01 12.60
N ARG A 446 -40.22 -14.12 11.79
CA ARG A 446 -38.78 -13.99 11.71
C ARG A 446 -38.15 -13.54 13.02
N MET A 447 -38.73 -12.49 13.63
CA MET A 447 -38.27 -11.99 14.94
C MET A 447 -38.45 -13.01 16.06
N GLU A 448 -39.53 -13.77 16.04
CA GLU A 448 -39.78 -14.86 17.03
C GLU A 448 -38.78 -16.01 16.86
N ALA A 449 -38.41 -16.35 15.62
CA ALA A 449 -37.38 -17.35 15.34
C ALA A 449 -35.99 -16.87 15.82
N GLU A 450 -35.63 -15.59 15.57
CA GLU A 450 -34.42 -15.01 16.04
C GLU A 450 -34.35 -14.89 17.57
N LEU A 451 -35.45 -14.49 18.20
CA LEU A 451 -35.61 -14.46 19.65
C LEU A 451 -35.35 -15.84 20.27
N LYS A 452 -35.97 -16.89 19.73
CA LYS A 452 -35.76 -18.26 20.19
C LYS A 452 -34.29 -18.71 20.04
N HIS A 453 -33.63 -18.32 18.94
CA HIS A 453 -32.21 -18.62 18.74
C HIS A 453 -31.36 -17.91 19.78
N LYS A 454 -31.60 -16.61 20.03
CA LYS A 454 -30.85 -15.81 21.02
C LYS A 454 -31.12 -16.27 22.47
N GLU A 455 -32.30 -16.65 22.77
CA GLU A 455 -32.63 -17.25 24.09
C GLU A 455 -31.91 -18.59 24.30
N GLY A 456 -31.82 -19.43 23.27
CA GLY A 456 -31.02 -20.66 23.31
C GLY A 456 -29.53 -20.40 23.48
N PHE A 457 -29.01 -19.39 22.78
CA PHE A 457 -27.63 -18.95 22.95
C PHE A 457 -27.34 -18.43 24.38
N LEU A 458 -28.25 -17.59 24.94
CA LEU A 458 -28.13 -17.07 26.28
C LEU A 458 -28.13 -18.18 27.33
N GLN A 459 -29.02 -19.18 27.17
CA GLN A 459 -29.05 -20.36 28.05
C GLN A 459 -27.69 -21.11 28.02
N GLY A 460 -27.09 -21.27 26.84
CA GLY A 460 -25.75 -21.86 26.72
C GLY A 460 -24.66 -21.09 27.44
N VAL A 461 -24.66 -19.74 27.33
CA VAL A 461 -23.72 -18.86 28.02
C VAL A 461 -23.96 -18.92 29.54
N MET A 462 -25.21 -18.84 30.00
CA MET A 462 -25.56 -18.92 31.42
C MET A 462 -25.16 -20.26 32.03
N LYS A 463 -25.35 -21.37 31.31
CA LYS A 463 -24.92 -22.69 31.76
C LYS A 463 -23.43 -22.79 31.95
N LYS A 464 -22.63 -22.11 31.11
CA LYS A 464 -21.18 -22.02 31.30
C LYS A 464 -20.84 -21.17 32.52
N LEU A 465 -21.47 -20.02 32.69
CA LEU A 465 -21.22 -19.08 33.80
C LEU A 465 -21.73 -19.61 35.15
N SER A 466 -22.68 -20.55 35.17
CA SER A 466 -23.15 -21.26 36.38
C SER A 466 -22.31 -22.48 36.76
N ASN A 467 -21.38 -22.87 35.89
CA ASN A 467 -20.49 -24.00 36.19
C ASN A 467 -19.30 -23.53 37.06
N GLU A 468 -19.34 -23.89 38.35
CA GLU A 468 -18.30 -23.50 39.31
C GLU A 468 -16.89 -23.94 38.89
N LYS A 469 -16.74 -25.10 38.25
CA LYS A 469 -15.45 -25.57 37.75
C LYS A 469 -14.93 -24.68 36.62
N PHE A 470 -15.81 -24.19 35.77
CA PHE A 470 -15.43 -23.26 34.70
C PHE A 470 -15.06 -21.88 35.27
N VAL A 471 -15.91 -21.34 36.15
CA VAL A 471 -15.71 -20.00 36.75
C VAL A 471 -14.44 -19.95 37.58
N ASN A 472 -14.12 -21.00 38.31
CA ASN A 472 -12.94 -21.02 39.19
C ASN A 472 -11.61 -21.30 38.46
N ASN A 473 -11.64 -21.88 37.26
CA ASN A 473 -10.43 -22.28 36.53
C ASN A 473 -10.19 -21.51 35.22
N ALA A 474 -11.17 -20.76 34.70
CA ALA A 474 -11.01 -20.01 33.47
C ALA A 474 -10.22 -18.71 33.68
N PRO A 475 -9.37 -18.31 32.72
CA PRO A 475 -8.70 -17.01 32.76
C PRO A 475 -9.71 -15.85 32.86
N ALA A 476 -9.36 -14.78 33.60
CA ALA A 476 -10.23 -13.62 33.81
C ALA A 476 -10.76 -13.02 32.50
N ALA A 477 -9.94 -12.91 31.45
CA ALA A 477 -10.35 -12.43 30.14
C ALA A 477 -11.42 -13.29 29.48
N VAL A 478 -11.41 -14.61 29.69
CA VAL A 478 -12.43 -15.52 29.14
C VAL A 478 -13.76 -15.36 29.89
N LEU A 479 -13.71 -15.17 31.19
CA LEU A 479 -14.91 -14.89 32.00
C LEU A 479 -15.53 -13.55 31.64
N GLU A 480 -14.73 -12.53 31.44
CA GLU A 480 -15.19 -11.21 31.02
C GLU A 480 -15.85 -11.27 29.63
N LEU A 481 -15.28 -12.02 28.70
CA LEU A 481 -15.86 -12.25 27.37
C LEU A 481 -17.21 -12.96 27.45
N GLU A 482 -17.34 -14.01 28.28
CA GLU A 482 -18.61 -14.73 28.43
C GLU A 482 -19.68 -13.86 29.12
N ARG A 483 -19.32 -13.00 30.10
CA ARG A 483 -20.22 -12.02 30.70
C ARG A 483 -20.68 -10.95 29.70
N LYS A 484 -19.77 -10.47 28.83
CA LYS A 484 -20.12 -9.56 27.75
C LYS A 484 -21.10 -10.19 26.77
N LYS A 485 -20.88 -11.46 26.36
CA LYS A 485 -21.82 -12.22 25.53
C LYS A 485 -23.20 -12.36 26.16
N GLN A 486 -23.27 -12.54 27.50
CA GLN A 486 -24.52 -12.55 28.24
C GLN A 486 -25.25 -11.22 28.15
N ALA A 487 -24.56 -10.12 28.45
CA ALA A 487 -25.14 -8.78 28.42
C ALA A 487 -25.62 -8.37 27.02
N ASP A 488 -24.83 -8.67 25.99
CA ASP A 488 -25.18 -8.41 24.60
C ASP A 488 -26.41 -9.24 24.16
N ALA A 489 -26.47 -10.51 24.55
CA ALA A 489 -27.61 -11.36 24.24
C ALA A 489 -28.91 -10.92 24.96
N GLU A 490 -28.83 -10.53 26.24
CA GLU A 490 -29.95 -10.00 26.99
C GLU A 490 -30.48 -8.70 26.38
N SER A 491 -29.57 -7.78 25.95
CA SER A 491 -29.98 -6.56 25.27
C SER A 491 -30.70 -6.80 23.96
N ILE A 492 -30.21 -7.74 23.14
CA ILE A 492 -30.82 -8.10 21.86
C ILE A 492 -32.19 -8.76 22.11
N ILE A 493 -32.30 -9.65 23.10
CA ILE A 493 -33.59 -10.34 23.47
C ILE A 493 -34.62 -9.29 23.88
N ASN A 494 -34.27 -8.32 24.69
CA ASN A 494 -35.18 -7.27 25.14
C ASN A 494 -35.66 -6.40 23.97
N SER A 495 -34.74 -5.98 23.10
CA SER A 495 -35.06 -5.22 21.89
C SER A 495 -35.98 -5.98 20.94
N LEU A 496 -35.76 -7.28 20.72
CA LEU A 496 -36.64 -8.13 19.90
C LEU A 496 -38.02 -8.25 20.51
N LYS A 497 -38.14 -8.45 21.83
CA LYS A 497 -39.45 -8.54 22.53
C LYS A 497 -40.24 -7.24 22.42
N GLU A 498 -39.58 -6.09 22.60
CA GLU A 498 -40.22 -4.79 22.41
C GLU A 498 -40.68 -4.55 20.97
N SER A 499 -39.85 -4.94 19.99
CA SER A 499 -40.19 -4.81 18.58
C SER A 499 -41.36 -5.69 18.17
N ILE A 500 -41.40 -6.96 18.63
CA ILE A 500 -42.51 -7.87 18.39
C ILE A 500 -43.80 -7.34 19.05
N ALA A 501 -43.72 -6.80 20.28
CA ALA A 501 -44.86 -6.21 20.95
C ALA A 501 -45.42 -4.98 20.24
N ALA A 502 -44.53 -4.16 19.64
CA ALA A 502 -44.92 -2.98 18.85
C ALA A 502 -45.63 -3.37 17.54
N LEU A 503 -45.22 -4.48 16.89
CA LEU A 503 -45.82 -4.96 15.64
C LEU A 503 -47.15 -5.72 15.85
N LYS A 504 -47.41 -6.21 17.06
CA LYS A 504 -48.65 -6.91 17.42
C LYS A 504 -49.76 -5.96 17.90
N LYS A 505 -49.47 -4.67 18.06
CA LYS A 505 -50.43 -3.59 18.36
C LYS A 505 -51.04 -3.04 17.10
#